data_d4ed15a7b36db0a8c7e52bb8071980e5
#
_entry.id   d4ed15a7b36db0a8c7e52bb8071980e5
#
_cell.length_a   1.000
_cell.length_b   1.000
_cell.length_c   1.000
_cell.angle_alpha   90.00
_cell.angle_beta   90.00
_cell.angle_gamma   90.00
#
_symmetry.space_group_name_H-M   'P 1'
#
loop_
_entity.id
_entity.type
_entity.pdbx_description
1 polymer ?
#
loop_
_entity_poly.entity_id
_entity_poly.type
_entity_poly.pdbx_seq_one_letter_code
_entity_poly.pdbx_strand_id
1 'polypeptide(L)'
;MFVMAHTGKRGAAEIILKDMQEWQDELNDAALVTPNTQQDQLPFQVHLVSAEDLTEWMQKGSHLNIDLEDVELDSYGQKSTPYLAFYGQVSGDQILEWWTSHGTRLFSKNIRNILGQTDVNDSIKLTSLNSPEMFWYYNNGITLLVSDIHPHRRNANRSTERGSFKFINASVINGAQTVSTIGQLFSNASPEDLTKLSQLRVPARFIKVPDIDNADVAVAITKANNHQNRVLGRDFASQHPEQLRLAKEMAVESYQYQLLRTAEQKKSTDAKVIDLDEALDGLSCLNGSASTITTLKSQRGRFFDNLDGSLYKSLFNPSVSGIKVINAVIHLRAIEKLINEKLLLTDKNNQRKRHLIITHANRVISSLLLDNVSRISKATELVDVNEGALSEKLDDLVVKMERYIEEHHVNAYPARFFANVEKVSEIMKHLAD
;
A
#
# COMPACT_ATOMS: atom_id res chain seq x y z
N MET A 1 7.60 -24.07 25.63
CA MET A 1 6.44 -23.40 25.03
C MET A 1 6.06 -24.14 23.75
N PHE A 2 4.81 -24.53 23.62
CA PHE A 2 4.24 -25.10 22.39
C PHE A 2 3.31 -24.08 21.75
N VAL A 3 3.41 -23.89 20.44
CA VAL A 3 2.56 -22.96 19.69
C VAL A 3 1.78 -23.76 18.65
N MET A 4 0.46 -23.74 18.77
CA MET A 4 -0.45 -24.33 17.78
C MET A 4 -1.02 -23.20 16.91
N ALA A 5 -0.61 -23.16 15.64
CA ALA A 5 -1.11 -22.18 14.69
C ALA A 5 -2.28 -22.75 13.88
N HIS A 6 -3.31 -21.93 13.65
CA HIS A 6 -4.46 -22.30 12.82
C HIS A 6 -4.86 -21.14 11.88
N THR A 7 -5.54 -21.48 10.80
CA THR A 7 -5.95 -20.52 9.76
C THR A 7 -7.31 -19.86 10.05
N GLY A 8 -8.00 -20.25 11.12
CA GLY A 8 -9.28 -19.67 11.51
C GLY A 8 -9.21 -18.26 12.05
N LYS A 9 -10.38 -17.63 12.26
CA LYS A 9 -10.51 -16.34 12.94
C LYS A 9 -10.11 -16.45 14.41
N ARG A 10 -9.84 -15.30 15.06
CA ARG A 10 -9.57 -15.21 16.49
C ARG A 10 -10.66 -15.89 17.32
N GLY A 11 -10.25 -16.72 18.25
CA GLY A 11 -11.12 -17.52 19.09
C GLY A 11 -11.28 -18.93 18.57
N ALA A 12 -10.94 -19.89 19.40
CA ALA A 12 -11.25 -21.29 19.20
C ALA A 12 -12.57 -21.64 19.90
N ALA A 13 -13.22 -22.72 19.47
CA ALA A 13 -14.35 -23.27 20.21
C ALA A 13 -13.92 -23.61 21.64
N GLU A 14 -14.80 -23.40 22.62
CA GLU A 14 -14.52 -23.64 24.04
C GLU A 14 -13.96 -25.05 24.32
N ILE A 15 -14.42 -26.04 23.54
CA ILE A 15 -13.94 -27.41 23.66
C ILE A 15 -12.44 -27.52 23.33
N ILE A 16 -11.97 -26.82 22.30
CA ILE A 16 -10.54 -26.82 21.90
C ILE A 16 -9.69 -26.15 22.96
N LEU A 17 -10.16 -25.03 23.50
CA LEU A 17 -9.45 -24.32 24.58
C LEU A 17 -9.36 -25.17 25.84
N LYS A 18 -10.42 -25.94 26.16
CA LYS A 18 -10.43 -26.86 27.28
C LYS A 18 -9.46 -28.01 27.06
N ASP A 19 -9.50 -28.65 25.90
CA ASP A 19 -8.59 -29.76 25.57
C ASP A 19 -7.11 -29.32 25.63
N MET A 20 -6.82 -28.10 25.17
CA MET A 20 -5.46 -27.53 25.25
C MET A 20 -5.03 -27.26 26.68
N GLN A 21 -5.94 -26.79 27.55
CA GLN A 21 -5.67 -26.58 28.94
C GLN A 21 -5.40 -27.92 29.68
N GLU A 22 -6.25 -28.92 29.43
CA GLU A 22 -6.08 -30.27 29.97
C GLU A 22 -4.72 -30.85 29.54
N TRP A 23 -4.35 -30.69 28.27
CA TRP A 23 -3.05 -31.16 27.79
C TRP A 23 -1.87 -30.40 28.42
N GLN A 24 -1.98 -29.09 28.62
CA GLN A 24 -0.96 -28.28 29.29
C GLN A 24 -0.79 -28.75 30.76
N ASP A 25 -1.91 -29.02 31.44
CA ASP A 25 -1.91 -29.45 32.83
C ASP A 25 -1.29 -30.84 32.95
N GLU A 26 -1.62 -31.81 32.07
CA GLU A 26 -0.98 -33.13 32.03
C GLU A 26 0.53 -33.05 31.82
N LEU A 27 1.03 -32.16 30.95
CA LEU A 27 2.47 -31.98 30.73
C LEU A 27 3.18 -31.40 31.96
N ASN A 28 2.52 -30.46 32.64
CA ASN A 28 3.09 -29.85 33.84
C ASN A 28 3.03 -30.81 35.05
N ASP A 29 1.99 -31.61 35.19
CA ASP A 29 1.87 -32.66 36.18
C ASP A 29 2.96 -33.73 35.99
N ALA A 30 3.19 -34.16 34.78
CA ALA A 30 4.28 -35.08 34.44
C ALA A 30 5.67 -34.51 34.74
N ALA A 31 5.83 -33.19 34.71
CA ALA A 31 7.04 -32.48 35.06
C ALA A 31 7.21 -32.21 36.57
N LEU A 32 6.28 -32.72 37.42
CA LEU A 32 6.26 -32.53 38.86
C LEU A 32 6.30 -31.06 39.31
N VAL A 33 5.55 -30.21 38.62
CA VAL A 33 5.42 -28.77 38.94
C VAL A 33 4.66 -28.60 40.25
N THR A 34 5.13 -27.72 41.11
CA THR A 34 4.49 -27.48 42.41
C THR A 34 3.14 -26.79 42.26
N PRO A 35 2.11 -27.13 43.09
CA PRO A 35 0.72 -26.65 42.92
C PRO A 35 0.48 -25.14 43.02
N ASN A 36 1.47 -24.30 43.23
CA ASN A 36 1.35 -22.84 43.37
C ASN A 36 2.25 -22.07 42.35
N THR A 37 2.74 -22.74 41.32
CA THR A 37 3.55 -22.09 40.30
C THR A 37 2.70 -21.13 39.48
N GLN A 38 3.14 -19.87 39.32
CA GLN A 38 2.43 -18.88 38.49
C GLN A 38 2.41 -19.34 37.04
N GLN A 39 1.35 -19.00 36.31
CA GLN A 39 1.11 -19.47 34.95
C GLN A 39 2.23 -19.10 33.97
N ASP A 40 2.87 -17.95 34.16
CA ASP A 40 4.03 -17.48 33.38
C ASP A 40 5.34 -18.22 33.71
N GLN A 41 5.39 -18.95 34.84
CA GLN A 41 6.54 -19.73 35.31
C GLN A 41 6.39 -21.24 35.04
N LEU A 42 5.30 -21.68 34.43
CA LEU A 42 5.08 -23.07 34.07
C LEU A 42 6.10 -23.50 32.99
N PRO A 43 6.78 -24.66 33.18
CA PRO A 43 7.75 -25.16 32.20
C PRO A 43 7.12 -25.48 30.83
N PHE A 44 5.86 -25.91 30.85
CA PHE A 44 5.11 -26.16 29.62
C PHE A 44 3.93 -25.17 29.50
N GLN A 45 3.90 -24.43 28.41
CA GLN A 45 2.83 -23.52 28.05
C GLN A 45 2.37 -23.84 26.65
N VAL A 46 1.07 -23.92 26.45
CA VAL A 46 0.44 -24.15 25.13
C VAL A 46 -0.28 -22.86 24.71
N HIS A 47 0.10 -22.32 23.55
CA HIS A 47 -0.50 -21.12 23.00
C HIS A 47 -1.19 -21.44 21.69
N LEU A 48 -2.45 -21.03 21.58
CA LEU A 48 -3.18 -21.06 20.33
C LEU A 48 -3.00 -19.72 19.60
N VAL A 49 -2.58 -19.77 18.33
CA VAL A 49 -2.28 -18.61 17.53
C VAL A 49 -3.06 -18.69 16.23
N SER A 50 -3.96 -17.75 16.01
CA SER A 50 -4.71 -17.63 14.76
C SER A 50 -3.89 -16.99 13.65
N ALA A 51 -4.32 -17.13 12.40
CA ALA A 51 -3.75 -16.39 11.29
C ALA A 51 -3.86 -14.86 11.49
N GLU A 52 -4.90 -14.39 12.17
CA GLU A 52 -5.05 -12.97 12.55
C GLU A 52 -3.98 -12.55 13.56
N ASP A 53 -3.69 -13.38 14.57
CA ASP A 53 -2.64 -13.08 15.56
C ASP A 53 -1.26 -13.06 14.92
N LEU A 54 -0.94 -14.02 14.05
CA LEU A 54 0.30 -14.03 13.28
C LEU A 54 0.43 -12.79 12.41
N THR A 55 -0.63 -12.41 11.72
CA THR A 55 -0.65 -11.20 10.88
C THR A 55 -0.45 -9.95 11.73
N GLU A 56 -1.11 -9.87 12.89
CA GLU A 56 -0.93 -8.76 13.84
C GLU A 56 0.49 -8.71 14.40
N TRP A 57 1.08 -9.87 14.76
CA TRP A 57 2.47 -9.92 15.23
C TRP A 57 3.46 -9.55 14.14
N MET A 58 3.25 -9.99 12.91
CA MET A 58 4.06 -9.57 11.77
C MET A 58 3.95 -8.07 11.53
N GLN A 59 2.76 -7.49 11.66
CA GLN A 59 2.55 -6.05 11.56
C GLN A 59 3.15 -5.29 12.73
N LYS A 60 2.96 -5.77 13.98
CA LYS A 60 3.60 -5.18 15.17
C LYS A 60 5.11 -5.31 15.12
N GLY A 61 5.63 -6.41 14.60
CA GLY A 61 7.06 -6.59 14.36
C GLY A 61 7.63 -5.64 13.31
N SER A 62 6.81 -5.20 12.34
CA SER A 62 7.17 -4.17 11.36
C SER A 62 6.99 -2.74 11.88
N HIS A 63 6.24 -2.53 12.97
CA HIS A 63 6.01 -1.26 13.64
C HIS A 63 6.76 -1.16 14.97
N LEU A 64 8.00 -1.64 15.00
CA LEU A 64 8.89 -1.31 16.12
C LEU A 64 9.02 0.21 16.17
N ASN A 65 8.60 0.80 17.29
CA ASN A 65 8.78 2.22 17.55
C ASN A 65 10.26 2.55 17.41
N ILE A 66 10.58 3.56 16.64
CA ILE A 66 11.96 4.01 16.44
C ILE A 66 12.17 5.20 17.35
N ASP A 67 13.07 5.05 18.29
CA ASP A 67 13.56 6.16 19.08
C ASP A 67 14.88 6.66 18.47
N LEU A 68 14.96 7.96 18.26
CA LEU A 68 16.18 8.63 17.82
C LEU A 68 16.82 9.27 19.04
N GLU A 69 17.94 8.66 19.47
CA GLU A 69 18.71 9.12 20.61
C GLU A 69 19.72 10.20 20.19
N ASP A 70 20.10 11.08 21.11
CA ASP A 70 21.17 12.06 20.97
C ASP A 70 21.15 12.88 19.66
N VAL A 71 19.95 13.21 19.15
CA VAL A 71 19.83 13.99 17.92
C VAL A 71 20.29 15.42 18.15
N GLU A 72 21.34 15.82 17.49
CA GLU A 72 21.84 17.19 17.50
C GLU A 72 21.14 18.03 16.43
N LEU A 73 20.54 19.14 16.86
CA LEU A 73 19.97 20.16 15.96
C LEU A 73 20.83 21.42 16.01
N ASP A 74 21.39 21.82 14.87
CA ASP A 74 22.06 23.09 14.70
C ASP A 74 21.02 24.17 14.35
N SER A 75 21.22 25.39 14.85
CA SER A 75 20.36 26.57 14.59
C SER A 75 18.87 26.25 14.82
N TYR A 76 18.57 25.64 15.97
CA TYR A 76 17.24 25.14 16.23
C TYR A 76 16.27 26.21 16.78
N GLY A 77 14.98 25.99 16.50
CA GLY A 77 13.89 26.76 17.08
C GLY A 77 12.75 25.85 17.53
N GLN A 78 11.81 26.42 18.25
CA GLN A 78 10.67 25.72 18.80
C GLN A 78 9.35 26.43 18.42
N LYS A 79 8.31 25.63 18.13
CA LYS A 79 6.92 26.07 18.02
C LYS A 79 6.08 25.28 19.02
N SER A 80 5.36 25.99 19.92
CA SER A 80 4.66 25.32 21.02
C SER A 80 3.17 25.08 20.74
N THR A 81 2.56 25.81 19.81
CA THR A 81 1.13 25.77 19.52
C THR A 81 0.84 25.71 18.01
N PRO A 82 -0.20 24.97 17.53
CA PRO A 82 -1.08 24.07 18.29
C PRO A 82 -0.37 22.78 18.75
N TYR A 83 0.72 22.38 18.10
CA TYR A 83 1.53 21.19 18.42
C TYR A 83 2.96 21.61 18.71
N LEU A 84 3.57 20.95 19.69
CA LEU A 84 4.98 21.14 19.98
C LEU A 84 5.80 20.63 18.79
N ALA A 85 6.67 21.46 18.28
CA ALA A 85 7.61 21.10 17.22
C ALA A 85 8.96 21.76 17.47
N PHE A 86 10.01 21.03 17.12
CA PHE A 86 11.35 21.57 16.99
C PHE A 86 11.78 21.54 15.52
N TYR A 87 12.53 22.54 15.11
CA TYR A 87 13.08 22.62 13.76
C TYR A 87 14.52 23.13 13.82
N GLY A 88 15.31 22.74 12.85
CA GLY A 88 16.73 23.11 12.76
C GLY A 88 17.39 22.38 11.61
N GLN A 89 18.67 22.11 11.75
CA GLN A 89 19.46 21.38 10.77
C GLN A 89 20.06 20.14 11.44
N VAL A 90 20.03 19.00 10.73
CA VAL A 90 20.76 17.79 11.12
C VAL A 90 21.94 17.57 10.17
N SER A 91 23.01 16.97 10.67
CA SER A 91 24.16 16.62 9.84
C SER A 91 23.87 15.39 8.98
N GLY A 92 24.57 15.24 7.86
CA GLY A 92 24.49 14.04 7.04
C GLY A 92 24.89 12.77 7.80
N ASP A 93 25.83 12.88 8.74
CA ASP A 93 26.30 11.77 9.57
C ASP A 93 25.15 11.16 10.39
N GLN A 94 24.30 12.00 11.00
CA GLN A 94 23.13 11.54 11.76
C GLN A 94 22.11 10.83 10.84
N ILE A 95 21.91 11.34 9.62
CA ILE A 95 21.02 10.69 8.65
C ILE A 95 21.56 9.33 8.23
N LEU A 96 22.86 9.20 8.02
CA LEU A 96 23.51 7.92 7.72
C LEU A 96 23.36 6.95 8.90
N GLU A 97 23.54 7.40 10.13
CA GLU A 97 23.37 6.61 11.34
C GLU A 97 21.94 6.08 11.46
N TRP A 98 20.93 6.95 11.26
CA TRP A 98 19.52 6.55 11.30
C TRP A 98 19.20 5.53 10.20
N TRP A 99 19.73 5.75 8.99
CA TRP A 99 19.55 4.81 7.88
C TRP A 99 20.20 3.47 8.18
N THR A 100 21.41 3.45 8.68
CA THR A 100 22.15 2.22 9.01
C THR A 100 21.45 1.41 10.10
N SER A 101 20.92 2.09 11.12
CA SER A 101 20.25 1.45 12.26
C SER A 101 18.83 0.96 11.94
N HIS A 102 18.11 1.70 11.10
CA HIS A 102 16.66 1.49 10.94
C HIS A 102 16.21 1.23 9.51
N GLY A 103 16.99 1.64 8.50
CA GLY A 103 16.66 1.45 7.09
C GLY A 103 15.29 1.99 6.70
N THR A 104 14.56 1.21 5.92
CA THR A 104 13.21 1.57 5.44
C THR A 104 12.15 1.67 6.54
N ARG A 105 12.40 1.13 7.74
CA ARG A 105 11.49 1.25 8.88
C ARG A 105 11.26 2.70 9.31
N LEU A 106 12.23 3.60 9.04
CA LEU A 106 12.08 5.06 9.25
C LEU A 106 10.85 5.64 8.57
N PHE A 107 10.33 4.98 7.53
CA PHE A 107 9.23 5.46 6.70
C PHE A 107 7.92 4.73 6.94
N SER A 108 7.79 4.00 8.05
CA SER A 108 6.63 3.15 8.35
C SER A 108 5.28 3.88 8.29
N LYS A 109 5.27 5.19 8.58
CA LYS A 109 4.09 6.07 8.51
C LYS A 109 4.11 7.01 7.31
N ASN A 110 5.07 6.84 6.39
CA ASN A 110 5.10 7.59 5.16
C ASN A 110 4.13 6.98 4.16
N ILE A 111 3.24 7.79 3.63
CA ILE A 111 2.25 7.40 2.60
C ILE A 111 2.96 7.06 1.28
N ARG A 112 4.18 7.54 1.11
CA ARG A 112 4.98 7.38 -0.10
C ARG A 112 6.09 6.39 0.17
N ASN A 113 6.00 5.22 -0.45
CA ASN A 113 7.14 4.30 -0.48
C ASN A 113 8.33 4.96 -1.18
N ILE A 114 9.56 4.52 -0.86
CA ILE A 114 10.77 5.02 -1.51
C ILE A 114 10.59 4.77 -3.01
N LEU A 115 10.35 5.84 -3.77
CA LEU A 115 10.37 5.77 -5.23
C LEU A 115 11.79 5.38 -5.62
N GLY A 116 11.96 4.43 -6.54
CA GLY A 116 13.25 4.03 -7.09
C GLY A 116 14.03 5.21 -7.70
N GLN A 117 15.07 4.94 -8.45
CA GLN A 117 15.89 5.99 -9.06
C GLN A 117 15.02 6.97 -9.84
N THR A 118 15.05 8.24 -9.41
CA THR A 118 14.35 9.36 -10.05
C THR A 118 15.33 10.49 -10.25
N ASP A 119 15.02 11.43 -11.14
CA ASP A 119 15.82 12.66 -11.35
C ASP A 119 16.07 13.41 -10.03
N VAL A 120 15.16 13.28 -9.05
CA VAL A 120 15.31 13.88 -7.71
C VAL A 120 16.44 13.19 -6.94
N ASN A 121 16.55 11.87 -7.00
CA ASN A 121 17.63 11.13 -6.32
C ASN A 121 18.99 11.51 -6.91
N ASP A 122 19.06 11.65 -8.23
CA ASP A 122 20.30 12.04 -8.90
C ASP A 122 20.72 13.48 -8.55
N SER A 123 19.76 14.40 -8.42
CA SER A 123 20.01 15.76 -7.93
C SER A 123 20.53 15.76 -6.49
N ILE A 124 19.95 14.95 -5.59
CA ILE A 124 20.42 14.80 -4.20
C ILE A 124 21.85 14.26 -4.18
N LYS A 125 22.15 13.20 -4.96
CA LYS A 125 23.50 12.63 -5.05
C LYS A 125 24.52 13.64 -5.54
N LEU A 126 24.22 14.34 -6.64
CA LEU A 126 25.11 15.35 -7.22
C LEU A 126 25.41 16.46 -6.22
N THR A 127 24.40 16.98 -5.53
CA THR A 127 24.60 18.02 -4.51
C THR A 127 25.44 17.49 -3.35
N SER A 128 25.15 16.27 -2.87
CA SER A 128 25.86 15.67 -1.73
C SER A 128 27.35 15.46 -2.01
N LEU A 129 27.73 15.14 -3.24
CA LEU A 129 29.11 14.84 -3.61
C LEU A 129 29.90 16.07 -4.09
N ASN A 130 29.25 16.99 -4.81
CA ASN A 130 29.92 18.07 -5.51
C ASN A 130 29.85 19.44 -4.80
N SER A 131 28.79 19.66 -4.00
CA SER A 131 28.54 20.93 -3.33
C SER A 131 27.79 20.72 -2.01
N PRO A 132 28.36 19.94 -1.05
CA PRO A 132 27.65 19.55 0.19
C PRO A 132 27.24 20.77 1.03
N GLU A 133 27.98 21.86 1.00
CA GLU A 133 27.68 23.11 1.69
C GLU A 133 26.41 23.81 1.14
N MET A 134 26.05 23.53 -0.10
CA MET A 134 24.85 24.07 -0.75
C MET A 134 23.60 23.21 -0.52
N PHE A 135 23.73 22.08 0.15
CA PHE A 135 22.62 21.11 0.32
C PHE A 135 21.39 21.74 0.98
N TRP A 136 21.58 22.55 2.00
CA TRP A 136 20.54 23.27 2.71
C TRP A 136 19.70 24.16 1.79
N TYR A 137 20.32 24.79 0.80
CA TYR A 137 19.69 25.73 -0.12
C TYR A 137 18.95 25.03 -1.27
N TYR A 138 19.40 23.84 -1.67
CA TYR A 138 18.90 23.16 -2.87
C TYR A 138 17.87 22.07 -2.56
N ASN A 139 17.73 21.66 -1.29
CA ASN A 139 16.87 20.55 -0.91
C ASN A 139 15.82 20.95 0.13
N ASN A 140 14.64 20.33 0.04
CA ASN A 140 13.49 20.67 0.87
C ASN A 140 13.59 20.17 2.34
N GLY A 141 14.61 19.39 2.68
CA GLY A 141 14.79 18.84 4.02
C GLY A 141 13.83 17.68 4.35
N ILE A 142 13.72 17.39 5.65
CA ILE A 142 12.96 16.27 6.17
C ILE A 142 11.94 16.70 7.21
N THR A 143 10.83 15.96 7.33
CA THR A 143 9.84 16.15 8.40
C THR A 143 9.52 14.81 9.04
N LEU A 144 9.63 14.78 10.38
CA LEU A 144 9.31 13.60 11.18
C LEU A 144 8.12 13.89 12.09
N LEU A 145 7.24 12.90 12.24
CA LEU A 145 6.32 12.83 13.37
C LEU A 145 6.96 12.04 14.50
N VAL A 146 6.69 12.47 15.73
CA VAL A 146 7.20 11.83 16.95
C VAL A 146 6.09 11.81 18.01
N SER A 147 6.06 10.78 18.86
CA SER A 147 5.08 10.71 19.95
C SER A 147 5.49 11.58 21.14
N ASP A 148 6.79 11.72 21.38
CA ASP A 148 7.32 12.60 22.44
C ASP A 148 8.71 13.17 22.07
N ILE A 149 9.07 14.26 22.78
CA ILE A 149 10.32 14.99 22.59
C ILE A 149 10.93 15.29 23.95
N HIS A 150 12.16 14.81 24.18
CA HIS A 150 12.91 15.03 25.40
C HIS A 150 14.19 15.85 25.11
N PRO A 151 14.22 17.15 25.43
CA PRO A 151 15.43 17.92 25.36
C PRO A 151 16.44 17.45 26.42
N HIS A 152 17.69 17.25 26.02
CA HIS A 152 18.74 16.90 26.99
C HIS A 152 19.10 18.09 27.90
N ARG A 153 19.53 17.81 29.12
CA ARG A 153 19.92 18.85 30.12
C ARG A 153 21.02 19.79 29.64
N ARG A 154 21.85 19.35 28.68
CA ARG A 154 22.90 20.18 28.06
C ARG A 154 22.33 21.41 27.33
N ASN A 155 21.04 21.40 26.95
CA ASN A 155 20.38 22.54 26.29
C ASN A 155 20.06 23.69 27.27
N ALA A 156 20.37 23.55 28.56
CA ALA A 156 20.05 24.54 29.59
C ALA A 156 20.76 25.90 29.47
N ASN A 157 21.79 25.98 28.63
CA ASN A 157 22.59 27.20 28.42
C ASN A 157 21.98 28.22 27.42
N ARG A 158 20.68 28.11 27.07
CA ARG A 158 19.91 29.06 26.25
C ARG A 158 20.48 29.43 24.87
N SER A 159 21.54 28.79 24.39
CA SER A 159 22.00 28.96 23.02
C SER A 159 21.13 28.12 22.10
N THR A 160 20.49 28.77 21.11
CA THR A 160 19.77 28.09 20.02
C THR A 160 20.71 27.64 18.90
N GLU A 161 22.01 27.84 19.06
CA GLU A 161 23.02 27.45 18.06
C GLU A 161 23.08 25.93 17.92
N ARG A 162 23.03 25.19 19.05
CA ARG A 162 23.02 23.72 19.04
C ARG A 162 22.23 23.17 20.23
N GLY A 163 21.37 22.18 19.98
CA GLY A 163 20.64 21.45 21.01
C GLY A 163 20.66 19.96 20.74
N SER A 164 20.63 19.15 21.81
CA SER A 164 20.54 17.70 21.74
C SER A 164 19.19 17.22 22.28
N PHE A 165 18.57 16.26 21.59
CA PHE A 165 17.22 15.81 21.82
C PHE A 165 17.13 14.30 21.68
N LYS A 166 16.18 13.71 22.44
CA LYS A 166 15.67 12.37 22.18
C LYS A 166 14.26 12.49 21.62
N PHE A 167 14.00 11.81 20.50
CA PHE A 167 12.70 11.76 19.84
C PHE A 167 12.13 10.35 19.92
N ILE A 168 10.94 10.21 20.49
CA ILE A 168 10.28 8.93 20.74
C ILE A 168 9.34 8.60 19.58
N ASN A 169 9.36 7.35 19.12
CA ASN A 169 8.49 6.82 18.06
C ASN A 169 8.52 7.69 16.79
N ALA A 170 9.73 7.95 16.29
CA ALA A 170 9.96 8.81 15.14
C ALA A 170 9.65 8.11 13.82
N SER A 171 8.98 8.83 12.92
CA SER A 171 8.76 8.40 11.55
C SER A 171 8.89 9.54 10.56
N VAL A 172 9.66 9.36 9.51
CA VAL A 172 9.86 10.33 8.42
C VAL A 172 8.63 10.35 7.53
N ILE A 173 7.88 11.44 7.54
CA ILE A 173 6.67 11.63 6.73
C ILE A 173 6.92 12.42 5.44
N ASN A 174 8.01 13.17 5.39
CA ASN A 174 8.47 13.88 4.19
C ASN A 174 10.00 13.87 4.14
N GLY A 175 10.57 13.82 2.91
CA GLY A 175 12.01 13.73 2.69
C GLY A 175 12.57 12.30 2.74
N ALA A 176 11.74 11.27 2.55
CA ALA A 176 12.16 9.87 2.50
C ALA A 176 13.24 9.64 1.41
N GLN A 177 13.10 10.28 0.25
CA GLN A 177 14.13 10.24 -0.81
C GLN A 177 15.46 10.84 -0.34
N THR A 178 15.44 11.95 0.41
CA THR A 178 16.65 12.56 0.97
C THR A 178 17.35 11.59 1.91
N VAL A 179 16.60 11.01 2.88
CA VAL A 179 17.17 10.08 3.86
C VAL A 179 17.70 8.81 3.18
N SER A 180 16.92 8.20 2.29
CA SER A 180 17.33 6.96 1.61
C SER A 180 18.48 7.16 0.66
N THR A 181 18.50 8.28 -0.10
CA THR A 181 19.59 8.57 -1.04
C THR A 181 20.91 8.85 -0.31
N ILE A 182 20.89 9.67 0.75
CA ILE A 182 22.08 9.92 1.58
C ILE A 182 22.53 8.59 2.21
N GLY A 183 21.60 7.84 2.83
CA GLY A 183 21.90 6.58 3.47
C GLY A 183 22.55 5.57 2.51
N GLN A 184 21.97 5.35 1.33
CA GLN A 184 22.50 4.42 0.33
C GLN A 184 23.84 4.89 -0.25
N LEU A 185 23.97 6.19 -0.54
CA LEU A 185 25.18 6.76 -1.13
C LEU A 185 26.39 6.59 -0.23
N PHE A 186 26.22 6.81 1.08
CA PHE A 186 27.32 6.84 2.03
C PHE A 186 27.50 5.56 2.87
N SER A 187 26.65 4.55 2.72
CA SER A 187 26.77 3.27 3.46
C SER A 187 28.11 2.54 3.25
N ASN A 188 28.75 2.72 2.10
CA ASN A 188 30.07 2.14 1.78
C ASN A 188 31.02 3.21 1.24
N ALA A 189 30.92 4.43 1.75
CA ALA A 189 31.66 5.57 1.23
C ALA A 189 33.13 5.55 1.64
N SER A 190 33.96 6.19 0.82
CA SER A 190 35.37 6.44 1.11
C SER A 190 35.53 7.44 2.26
N PRO A 191 36.69 7.49 2.95
CA PRO A 191 36.96 8.53 3.97
C PRO A 191 36.80 9.96 3.44
N GLU A 192 37.12 10.19 2.17
CA GLU A 192 36.95 11.50 1.52
C GLU A 192 35.45 11.84 1.39
N ASP A 193 34.62 10.91 0.99
CA ASP A 193 33.19 11.14 0.86
C ASP A 193 32.51 11.30 2.23
N LEU A 194 33.00 10.62 3.26
CA LEU A 194 32.53 10.83 4.64
C LEU A 194 32.84 12.24 5.14
N THR A 195 33.95 12.84 4.68
CA THR A 195 34.25 14.26 4.95
C THR A 195 33.22 15.18 4.31
N LYS A 196 32.75 14.87 3.10
CA LYS A 196 31.66 15.61 2.43
C LYS A 196 30.35 15.43 3.18
N LEU A 197 30.03 14.19 3.63
CA LEU A 197 28.84 13.89 4.41
C LEU A 197 28.76 14.75 5.69
N SER A 198 29.86 14.93 6.40
CA SER A 198 29.93 15.77 7.62
C SER A 198 29.63 17.25 7.37
N GLN A 199 29.77 17.73 6.13
CA GLN A 199 29.45 19.10 5.73
C GLN A 199 27.98 19.28 5.37
N LEU A 200 27.24 18.19 5.07
CA LEU A 200 25.82 18.27 4.75
C LEU A 200 25.04 18.83 5.94
N ARG A 201 24.16 19.80 5.66
CA ARG A 201 23.17 20.32 6.60
C ARG A 201 21.80 20.15 5.98
N VAL A 202 20.97 19.32 6.61
CA VAL A 202 19.64 18.97 6.11
C VAL A 202 18.61 19.66 7.00
N PRO A 203 17.75 20.54 6.45
CA PRO A 203 16.65 21.13 7.22
C PRO A 203 15.77 20.02 7.78
N ALA A 204 15.47 20.08 9.07
CA ALA A 204 14.68 19.06 9.76
C ALA A 204 13.58 19.67 10.63
N ARG A 205 12.41 19.03 10.65
CA ARG A 205 11.29 19.36 11.52
C ARG A 205 10.82 18.11 12.26
N PHE A 206 10.68 18.21 13.57
CA PHE A 206 10.17 17.15 14.45
C PHE A 206 8.88 17.65 15.09
N ILE A 207 7.75 17.03 14.76
CA ILE A 207 6.43 17.47 15.20
C ILE A 207 5.86 16.43 16.15
N LYS A 208 5.58 16.85 17.40
CA LYS A 208 5.01 15.97 18.41
C LYS A 208 3.51 15.80 18.17
N VAL A 209 3.10 14.54 17.97
CA VAL A 209 1.70 14.13 17.90
C VAL A 209 1.52 12.95 18.87
N PRO A 210 0.85 13.14 20.01
CA PRO A 210 0.82 12.15 21.11
C PRO A 210 0.28 10.79 20.70
N ASP A 211 -0.72 10.76 19.82
CA ASP A 211 -1.26 9.52 19.25
C ASP A 211 -0.96 9.44 17.75
N ILE A 212 0.29 9.15 17.45
CA ILE A 212 0.81 9.13 16.07
C ILE A 212 0.23 7.99 15.23
N ASP A 213 -0.34 6.95 15.86
CA ASP A 213 -0.86 5.76 15.18
C ASP A 213 -2.32 5.91 14.74
N ASN A 214 -3.13 6.69 15.48
CA ASN A 214 -4.57 6.80 15.28
C ASN A 214 -5.08 8.25 15.08
N ALA A 215 -4.20 9.25 15.16
CA ALA A 215 -4.65 10.63 15.13
C ALA A 215 -4.95 11.11 13.71
N ASP A 216 -6.18 11.58 13.46
CA ASP A 216 -6.58 12.31 12.24
C ASP A 216 -5.60 13.44 11.90
N VAL A 217 -5.01 14.03 12.94
CA VAL A 217 -3.99 15.08 12.84
C VAL A 217 -2.69 14.58 12.22
N ALA A 218 -2.20 13.39 12.61
CA ALA A 218 -1.00 12.80 12.01
C ALA A 218 -1.21 12.57 10.51
N VAL A 219 -2.37 12.04 10.15
CA VAL A 219 -2.78 11.84 8.76
C VAL A 219 -2.89 13.18 8.02
N ALA A 220 -3.50 14.20 8.62
CA ALA A 220 -3.65 15.52 8.01
C ALA A 220 -2.30 16.22 7.78
N ILE A 221 -1.38 16.17 8.77
CA ILE A 221 -0.03 16.72 8.65
C ILE A 221 0.75 15.98 7.55
N THR A 222 0.66 14.64 7.52
CA THR A 222 1.33 13.82 6.50
C THR A 222 0.78 14.15 5.11
N LYS A 223 -0.54 14.25 4.97
CA LYS A 223 -1.19 14.68 3.72
C LYS A 223 -0.68 16.05 3.26
N ALA A 224 -0.72 17.05 4.13
CA ALA A 224 -0.31 18.43 3.79
C ALA A 224 1.15 18.52 3.37
N ASN A 225 2.06 17.81 4.05
CA ASN A 225 3.49 17.81 3.70
C ASN A 225 3.78 17.07 2.39
N ASN A 226 2.98 16.06 2.04
CA ASN A 226 3.14 15.31 0.79
C ASN A 226 2.39 15.93 -0.40
N HIS A 227 1.39 16.81 -0.18
CA HIS A 227 0.67 17.51 -1.25
C HIS A 227 1.56 18.39 -2.13
N GLN A 228 2.66 18.90 -1.59
CA GLN A 228 3.64 19.70 -2.35
C GLN A 228 4.40 18.85 -3.40
N ASN A 229 4.39 17.53 -3.26
CA ASN A 229 4.98 16.58 -4.20
C ASN A 229 3.88 15.62 -4.67
N ARG A 230 3.01 15.99 -5.61
CA ARG A 230 1.99 15.16 -6.29
C ARG A 230 1.78 13.75 -5.69
N VAL A 231 1.36 13.67 -4.43
CA VAL A 231 0.85 12.42 -3.86
C VAL A 231 -0.51 12.20 -4.50
N LEU A 232 -0.63 11.13 -5.25
CA LEU A 232 -1.92 10.75 -5.83
C LEU A 232 -2.85 10.27 -4.71
N GLY A 233 -4.14 10.56 -4.80
CA GLY A 233 -5.15 10.05 -3.85
C GLY A 233 -5.05 8.55 -3.59
N ARG A 234 -4.57 7.78 -4.58
CA ARG A 234 -4.29 6.35 -4.48
C ARG A 234 -3.27 6.00 -3.37
N ASP A 235 -2.27 6.83 -3.15
CA ASP A 235 -1.24 6.55 -2.14
C ASP A 235 -1.83 6.67 -0.73
N PHE A 236 -2.84 7.53 -0.55
CA PHE A 236 -3.60 7.61 0.70
C PHE A 236 -4.53 6.42 0.91
N ALA A 237 -5.02 5.81 -0.17
CA ALA A 237 -5.85 4.62 -0.07
C ALA A 237 -5.09 3.45 0.59
N SER A 238 -3.75 3.40 0.47
CA SER A 238 -2.93 2.35 1.09
C SER A 238 -3.09 2.26 2.61
N GLN A 239 -3.45 3.36 3.27
CA GLN A 239 -3.66 3.43 4.73
C GLN A 239 -5.14 3.39 5.12
N HIS A 240 -6.04 3.30 4.15
CA HIS A 240 -7.47 3.26 4.43
C HIS A 240 -7.85 1.96 5.17
N PRO A 241 -8.70 2.00 6.22
CA PRO A 241 -9.06 0.82 7.01
C PRO A 241 -9.54 -0.38 6.17
N GLU A 242 -10.34 -0.13 5.14
CA GLU A 242 -10.83 -1.19 4.24
C GLU A 242 -9.70 -1.87 3.47
N GLN A 243 -8.69 -1.13 3.02
CA GLN A 243 -7.55 -1.70 2.31
C GLN A 243 -6.69 -2.56 3.25
N LEU A 244 -6.47 -2.08 4.48
CA LEU A 244 -5.75 -2.84 5.50
C LEU A 244 -6.51 -4.10 5.92
N ARG A 245 -7.85 -4.04 6.01
CA ARG A 245 -8.70 -5.21 6.26
C ARG A 245 -8.58 -6.23 5.12
N LEU A 246 -8.73 -5.77 3.88
CA LEU A 246 -8.60 -6.65 2.70
C LEU A 246 -7.22 -7.29 2.63
N ALA A 247 -6.15 -6.56 2.95
CA ALA A 247 -4.79 -7.13 2.99
C ALA A 247 -4.68 -8.30 3.97
N LYS A 248 -5.30 -8.19 5.15
CA LYS A 248 -5.33 -9.27 6.15
C LYS A 248 -6.13 -10.48 5.64
N GLU A 249 -7.30 -10.25 5.07
CA GLU A 249 -8.15 -11.31 4.54
C GLU A 249 -7.47 -12.05 3.37
N MET A 250 -6.83 -11.31 2.46
CA MET A 250 -6.12 -11.91 1.33
C MET A 250 -4.88 -12.71 1.76
N ALA A 251 -4.20 -12.28 2.83
CA ALA A 251 -3.08 -13.02 3.40
C ALA A 251 -3.50 -14.40 3.96
N VAL A 252 -4.71 -14.54 4.50
CA VAL A 252 -5.28 -15.83 4.93
C VAL A 252 -5.36 -16.82 3.76
N GLU A 253 -5.67 -16.33 2.56
CA GLU A 253 -5.72 -17.11 1.32
C GLU A 253 -4.33 -17.26 0.65
N SER A 254 -3.27 -16.90 1.34
CA SER A 254 -1.89 -16.90 0.82
C SER A 254 -1.67 -15.98 -0.38
N TYR A 255 -2.41 -14.88 -0.48
CA TYR A 255 -2.21 -13.82 -1.45
C TYR A 255 -1.60 -12.59 -0.79
N GLN A 256 -0.62 -11.99 -1.45
CA GLN A 256 -0.02 -10.72 -1.02
C GLN A 256 -0.77 -9.55 -1.66
N TYR A 257 -1.35 -8.68 -0.84
CA TYR A 257 -1.96 -7.44 -1.32
C TYR A 257 -0.98 -6.29 -1.24
N GLN A 258 -0.53 -5.82 -2.42
CA GLN A 258 0.44 -4.75 -2.52
C GLN A 258 -0.24 -3.39 -2.61
N LEU A 259 -0.31 -2.70 -1.50
CA LEU A 259 -0.98 -1.40 -1.38
C LEU A 259 -0.12 -0.24 -1.89
N LEU A 260 1.20 -0.29 -1.67
CA LEU A 260 2.13 0.76 -2.03
C LEU A 260 2.80 0.49 -3.38
N ARG A 261 3.03 1.55 -4.16
CA ARG A 261 3.84 1.47 -5.38
C ARG A 261 5.32 1.46 -5.00
N THR A 262 6.06 0.49 -5.49
CA THR A 262 7.52 0.51 -5.51
C THR A 262 8.00 0.84 -6.92
N ALA A 263 8.93 1.78 -7.04
CA ALA A 263 9.39 2.28 -8.36
C ALA A 263 10.12 1.22 -9.19
N GLU A 264 10.66 0.18 -8.57
CA GLU A 264 11.39 -0.91 -9.25
C GLU A 264 10.51 -2.08 -9.70
N GLN A 265 9.24 -2.08 -9.33
CA GLN A 265 8.36 -3.18 -9.70
C GLN A 265 7.77 -3.00 -11.10
N LYS A 266 8.42 -3.64 -12.09
CA LYS A 266 7.66 -4.35 -13.13
C LYS A 266 6.53 -5.11 -12.42
N LYS A 267 5.29 -5.10 -12.97
CA LYS A 267 4.19 -5.93 -12.45
C LYS A 267 4.76 -7.24 -11.94
N SER A 268 4.47 -7.57 -10.69
CA SER A 268 4.94 -8.84 -10.13
C SER A 268 4.52 -9.96 -11.06
N THR A 269 5.46 -10.83 -11.43
CA THR A 269 5.17 -12.04 -12.21
C THR A 269 4.55 -13.13 -11.34
N ASP A 270 4.53 -12.92 -10.01
CA ASP A 270 3.90 -13.86 -9.08
C ASP A 270 2.38 -13.72 -9.15
N ALA A 271 1.71 -14.80 -9.52
CA ALA A 271 0.26 -14.86 -9.63
C ALA A 271 -0.47 -14.57 -8.30
N LYS A 272 0.20 -14.81 -7.16
CA LYS A 272 -0.34 -14.57 -5.82
C LYS A 272 -0.12 -13.16 -5.28
N VAL A 273 0.52 -12.28 -6.04
CA VAL A 273 0.64 -10.86 -5.71
C VAL A 273 -0.43 -10.09 -6.47
N ILE A 274 -1.26 -9.35 -5.75
CA ILE A 274 -2.31 -8.47 -6.31
C ILE A 274 -2.01 -7.05 -5.83
N ASP A 275 -1.95 -6.10 -6.75
CA ASP A 275 -1.80 -4.70 -6.39
C ASP A 275 -3.15 -3.98 -6.28
N LEU A 276 -3.15 -2.78 -5.66
CA LEU A 276 -4.35 -1.98 -5.46
C LEU A 276 -5.01 -1.56 -6.79
N ASP A 277 -4.23 -1.36 -7.86
CA ASP A 277 -4.77 -1.00 -9.17
C ASP A 277 -5.47 -2.21 -9.82
N GLU A 278 -4.94 -3.41 -9.65
CA GLU A 278 -5.59 -4.64 -10.11
C GLU A 278 -6.88 -4.94 -9.32
N ALA A 279 -6.86 -4.71 -8.01
CA ALA A 279 -8.07 -4.84 -7.17
C ALA A 279 -9.15 -3.84 -7.61
N LEU A 280 -8.78 -2.58 -7.88
CA LEU A 280 -9.67 -1.58 -8.42
C LEU A 280 -10.28 -2.03 -9.76
N ASP A 281 -9.46 -2.54 -10.68
CA ASP A 281 -9.90 -2.99 -11.99
C ASP A 281 -10.87 -4.18 -11.87
N GLY A 282 -10.50 -5.19 -11.09
CA GLY A 282 -11.32 -6.37 -10.87
C GLY A 282 -12.69 -6.05 -10.27
N LEU A 283 -12.70 -5.27 -9.18
CA LEU A 283 -13.93 -4.86 -8.52
C LEU A 283 -14.79 -3.92 -9.39
N SER A 284 -14.17 -3.04 -10.18
CA SER A 284 -14.90 -2.16 -11.10
C SER A 284 -15.59 -2.95 -12.21
N CYS A 285 -14.90 -3.92 -12.80
CA CYS A 285 -15.50 -4.80 -13.80
C CYS A 285 -16.60 -5.69 -13.20
N LEU A 286 -16.40 -6.19 -11.96
CA LEU A 286 -17.39 -6.98 -11.26
C LEU A 286 -18.63 -6.17 -10.81
N ASN A 287 -18.47 -4.87 -10.55
CA ASN A 287 -19.57 -3.96 -10.22
C ASN A 287 -20.54 -3.81 -11.40
N GLY A 288 -20.06 -3.90 -12.64
CA GLY A 288 -20.87 -3.92 -13.85
C GLY A 288 -21.52 -2.60 -14.24
N SER A 289 -21.31 -1.50 -13.50
CA SER A 289 -21.91 -0.20 -13.79
C SER A 289 -21.18 0.48 -14.96
N ALA A 290 -21.93 0.93 -15.99
CA ALA A 290 -21.38 1.66 -17.12
C ALA A 290 -20.60 2.93 -16.68
N SER A 291 -21.10 3.62 -15.66
CA SER A 291 -20.43 4.80 -15.07
C SER A 291 -19.08 4.42 -14.44
N THR A 292 -19.03 3.34 -13.66
CA THR A 292 -17.80 2.83 -13.02
C THR A 292 -16.77 2.44 -14.09
N ILE A 293 -17.19 1.69 -15.12
CA ILE A 293 -16.32 1.21 -16.21
C ILE A 293 -15.74 2.36 -17.03
N THR A 294 -16.56 3.33 -17.39
CA THR A 294 -16.11 4.50 -18.17
C THR A 294 -15.19 5.41 -17.33
N THR A 295 -15.46 5.58 -16.05
CA THR A 295 -14.58 6.31 -15.12
C THR A 295 -13.25 5.58 -14.95
N LEU A 296 -13.26 4.26 -14.81
CA LEU A 296 -12.05 3.45 -14.75
C LEU A 296 -11.14 3.66 -15.95
N LYS A 297 -11.75 3.70 -17.13
CA LYS A 297 -11.04 3.88 -18.41
C LYS A 297 -10.47 5.28 -18.59
N SER A 298 -11.26 6.32 -18.28
CA SER A 298 -10.94 7.71 -18.63
C SER A 298 -10.31 8.51 -17.48
N GLN A 299 -10.65 8.19 -16.24
CA GLN A 299 -10.34 9.00 -15.06
C GLN A 299 -10.08 8.13 -13.82
N ARG A 300 -9.23 7.10 -13.94
CA ARG A 300 -8.93 6.14 -12.87
C ARG A 300 -8.62 6.80 -11.52
N GLY A 301 -7.90 7.94 -11.52
CA GLY A 301 -7.56 8.67 -10.30
C GLY A 301 -8.76 9.12 -9.47
N ARG A 302 -9.92 9.38 -10.12
CA ARG A 302 -11.14 9.83 -9.42
C ARG A 302 -11.63 8.89 -8.34
N PHE A 303 -11.36 7.59 -8.46
CA PHE A 303 -11.73 6.64 -7.42
C PHE A 303 -11.07 6.94 -6.08
N PHE A 304 -9.90 7.58 -6.11
CA PHE A 304 -9.10 7.88 -4.93
C PHE A 304 -9.13 9.36 -4.51
N ASP A 305 -9.83 10.23 -5.24
CA ASP A 305 -9.91 11.65 -4.91
C ASP A 305 -10.61 11.90 -3.56
N ASN A 306 -11.62 11.05 -3.26
CA ASN A 306 -12.33 11.07 -1.99
C ASN A 306 -12.63 9.64 -1.53
N LEU A 307 -11.87 9.17 -0.54
CA LEU A 307 -11.98 7.82 0.00
C LEU A 307 -13.27 7.61 0.83
N ASP A 308 -13.91 8.69 1.27
CA ASP A 308 -15.21 8.66 1.92
C ASP A 308 -16.38 8.79 0.95
N GLY A 309 -16.09 9.08 -0.31
CA GLY A 309 -17.09 9.28 -1.37
C GLY A 309 -17.74 7.99 -1.84
N SER A 310 -18.92 8.14 -2.46
CA SER A 310 -19.72 7.03 -2.97
C SER A 310 -18.98 6.21 -4.02
N LEU A 311 -18.13 6.84 -4.84
CA LEU A 311 -17.41 6.16 -5.91
C LEU A 311 -16.40 5.15 -5.35
N TYR A 312 -15.59 5.54 -4.35
CA TYR A 312 -14.67 4.63 -3.66
C TYR A 312 -15.44 3.55 -2.88
N LYS A 313 -16.42 3.97 -2.07
CA LYS A 313 -17.23 3.05 -1.23
C LYS A 313 -18.09 2.08 -2.03
N SER A 314 -18.39 2.34 -3.29
CA SER A 314 -19.09 1.38 -4.16
C SER A 314 -18.25 0.13 -4.45
N LEU A 315 -16.93 0.23 -4.35
CA LEU A 315 -15.98 -0.85 -4.64
C LEU A 315 -15.29 -1.37 -3.38
N PHE A 316 -14.91 -0.49 -2.46
CA PHE A 316 -14.19 -0.81 -1.23
C PHE A 316 -15.06 -0.47 -0.02
N ASN A 317 -15.74 -1.48 0.50
CA ASN A 317 -16.67 -1.36 1.62
C ASN A 317 -16.70 -2.66 2.44
N PRO A 318 -17.29 -2.67 3.66
CA PRO A 318 -17.28 -3.85 4.54
C PRO A 318 -17.92 -5.13 3.97
N SER A 319 -18.74 -5.04 2.92
CA SER A 319 -19.36 -6.20 2.26
C SER A 319 -18.45 -6.88 1.23
N VAL A 320 -17.33 -6.26 0.88
CA VAL A 320 -16.34 -6.82 -0.06
C VAL A 320 -15.31 -7.59 0.73
N SER A 321 -15.22 -8.91 0.52
CA SER A 321 -14.23 -9.78 1.16
C SER A 321 -12.94 -9.86 0.35
N GLY A 322 -11.83 -10.25 1.00
CA GLY A 322 -10.56 -10.55 0.33
C GLY A 322 -10.70 -11.63 -0.74
N ILE A 323 -11.49 -12.68 -0.49
CA ILE A 323 -11.83 -13.74 -1.46
C ILE A 323 -12.50 -13.14 -2.71
N LYS A 324 -13.43 -12.20 -2.52
CA LYS A 324 -14.08 -11.53 -3.64
C LYS A 324 -13.10 -10.73 -4.49
N VAL A 325 -12.16 -10.03 -3.86
CA VAL A 325 -11.09 -9.30 -4.56
C VAL A 325 -10.21 -10.27 -5.34
N ILE A 326 -9.73 -11.35 -4.70
CA ILE A 326 -8.89 -12.37 -5.35
C ILE A 326 -9.62 -12.95 -6.57
N ASN A 327 -10.85 -13.42 -6.39
CA ASN A 327 -11.63 -13.99 -7.48
C ASN A 327 -11.84 -13.00 -8.64
N ALA A 328 -12.16 -11.75 -8.35
CA ALA A 328 -12.31 -10.72 -9.38
C ALA A 328 -11.01 -10.51 -10.17
N VAL A 329 -9.86 -10.48 -9.49
CA VAL A 329 -8.57 -10.24 -10.14
C VAL A 329 -8.09 -11.45 -10.95
N ILE A 330 -8.17 -12.67 -10.42
CA ILE A 330 -7.70 -13.85 -11.16
C ILE A 330 -8.53 -14.08 -12.43
N HIS A 331 -9.85 -13.86 -12.36
CA HIS A 331 -10.69 -13.96 -13.56
C HIS A 331 -10.43 -12.81 -14.53
N LEU A 332 -10.22 -11.57 -14.03
CA LEU A 332 -9.86 -10.44 -14.90
C LEU A 332 -8.54 -10.68 -15.61
N ARG A 333 -7.51 -11.21 -14.94
CA ARG A 333 -6.21 -11.57 -15.55
C ARG A 333 -6.38 -12.58 -16.68
N ALA A 334 -7.21 -13.61 -16.48
CA ALA A 334 -7.50 -14.59 -17.52
C ALA A 334 -8.24 -13.97 -18.71
N ILE A 335 -9.23 -13.11 -18.46
CA ILE A 335 -9.96 -12.39 -19.51
C ILE A 335 -9.02 -11.46 -20.28
N GLU A 336 -8.16 -10.71 -19.61
CA GLU A 336 -7.17 -9.83 -20.25
C GLU A 336 -6.19 -10.62 -21.12
N LYS A 337 -5.74 -11.79 -20.67
CA LYS A 337 -4.92 -12.70 -21.45
C LYS A 337 -5.63 -13.10 -22.76
N LEU A 338 -6.88 -13.58 -22.66
CA LEU A 338 -7.69 -13.97 -23.83
C LEU A 338 -7.97 -12.79 -24.79
N ILE A 339 -8.26 -11.59 -24.27
CA ILE A 339 -8.40 -10.37 -25.06
C ILE A 339 -7.12 -10.07 -25.84
N ASN A 340 -5.96 -10.16 -25.19
CA ASN A 340 -4.67 -9.91 -25.83
C ASN A 340 -4.36 -10.96 -26.90
N GLU A 341 -4.61 -12.23 -26.66
CA GLU A 341 -4.48 -13.31 -27.64
C GLU A 341 -5.39 -13.04 -28.86
N LYS A 342 -6.63 -12.66 -28.61
CA LYS A 342 -7.58 -12.30 -29.67
C LYS A 342 -7.13 -11.09 -30.50
N LEU A 343 -6.57 -10.08 -29.85
CA LEU A 343 -6.01 -8.90 -30.54
C LEU A 343 -4.83 -9.27 -31.43
N LEU A 344 -3.98 -10.19 -31.01
CA LEU A 344 -2.84 -10.68 -31.81
C LEU A 344 -3.30 -11.44 -33.07
N LEU A 345 -4.42 -12.17 -32.96
CA LEU A 345 -5.01 -12.93 -34.07
C LEU A 345 -5.85 -12.07 -35.03
N THR A 346 -6.24 -10.87 -34.61
CA THR A 346 -7.09 -9.98 -35.40
C THR A 346 -6.24 -9.12 -36.32
N ASP A 347 -6.41 -9.26 -37.64
CA ASP A 347 -5.69 -8.47 -38.64
C ASP A 347 -6.07 -6.98 -38.54
N LYS A 348 -5.08 -6.14 -38.21
CA LYS A 348 -5.26 -4.70 -38.02
C LYS A 348 -5.69 -3.97 -39.31
N ASN A 349 -5.37 -4.51 -40.48
CA ASN A 349 -5.67 -3.90 -41.76
C ASN A 349 -7.03 -4.36 -42.30
N ASN A 350 -7.27 -5.66 -42.33
CA ASN A 350 -8.48 -6.24 -42.90
C ASN A 350 -9.67 -6.23 -41.93
N GLN A 351 -9.38 -6.28 -40.60
CA GLN A 351 -10.41 -6.30 -39.53
C GLN A 351 -10.29 -5.09 -38.60
N ARG A 352 -9.94 -3.94 -39.16
CA ARG A 352 -9.65 -2.71 -38.39
C ARG A 352 -10.74 -2.35 -37.37
N LYS A 353 -12.01 -2.44 -37.76
CA LYS A 353 -13.13 -2.08 -36.89
C LYS A 353 -13.20 -3.02 -35.68
N ARG A 354 -13.12 -4.34 -35.92
CA ARG A 354 -13.09 -5.36 -34.87
C ARG A 354 -11.91 -5.16 -33.92
N HIS A 355 -10.71 -4.92 -34.45
CA HIS A 355 -9.52 -4.65 -33.65
C HIS A 355 -9.72 -3.42 -32.74
N LEU A 356 -10.30 -2.33 -33.25
CA LEU A 356 -10.61 -1.13 -32.47
C LEU A 356 -11.70 -1.39 -31.41
N ILE A 357 -12.72 -2.19 -31.72
CA ILE A 357 -13.76 -2.57 -30.75
C ILE A 357 -13.11 -3.33 -29.59
N ILE A 358 -12.34 -4.40 -29.85
CA ILE A 358 -11.68 -5.18 -28.81
C ILE A 358 -10.74 -4.31 -27.97
N THR A 359 -9.96 -3.43 -28.62
CA THR A 359 -9.03 -2.52 -27.93
C THR A 359 -9.75 -1.56 -26.99
N HIS A 360 -10.83 -0.95 -27.46
CA HIS A 360 -11.50 0.14 -26.71
C HIS A 360 -12.64 -0.34 -25.82
N ALA A 361 -13.20 -1.53 -26.08
CA ALA A 361 -14.21 -2.15 -25.24
C ALA A 361 -13.64 -3.08 -24.15
N ASN A 362 -12.33 -3.21 -24.01
CA ASN A 362 -11.70 -4.21 -23.14
C ASN A 362 -12.33 -4.28 -21.74
N ARG A 363 -12.58 -3.15 -21.06
CA ARG A 363 -13.21 -3.10 -19.74
C ARG A 363 -14.70 -3.43 -19.75
N VAL A 364 -15.41 -3.09 -20.83
CA VAL A 364 -16.81 -3.48 -21.03
C VAL A 364 -16.92 -4.99 -21.26
N ILE A 365 -16.05 -5.54 -22.11
CA ILE A 365 -15.93 -6.98 -22.35
C ILE A 365 -15.62 -7.70 -21.04
N SER A 366 -14.62 -7.23 -20.28
CA SER A 366 -14.26 -7.82 -18.99
C SER A 366 -15.42 -7.81 -18.01
N SER A 367 -16.18 -6.73 -17.96
CA SER A 367 -17.33 -6.63 -17.07
C SER A 367 -18.44 -7.62 -17.46
N LEU A 368 -18.81 -7.70 -18.73
CA LEU A 368 -19.84 -8.63 -19.20
C LEU A 368 -19.46 -10.10 -19.03
N LEU A 369 -18.16 -10.42 -19.17
CA LEU A 369 -17.65 -11.77 -18.91
C LEU A 369 -17.62 -12.12 -17.42
N LEU A 370 -17.29 -11.14 -16.55
CA LEU A 370 -17.33 -11.31 -15.09
C LEU A 370 -18.75 -11.41 -14.53
N ASP A 371 -19.70 -10.65 -15.07
CA ASP A 371 -21.11 -10.72 -14.63
C ASP A 371 -21.71 -12.09 -14.92
N ASN A 372 -21.37 -12.68 -16.06
CA ASN A 372 -21.76 -14.07 -16.39
C ASN A 372 -21.18 -15.13 -15.43
N VAL A 373 -20.19 -14.79 -14.59
CA VAL A 373 -19.67 -15.63 -13.52
C VAL A 373 -20.37 -15.28 -12.21
N SER A 374 -21.68 -15.45 -12.15
CA SER A 374 -22.54 -15.12 -11.00
C SER A 374 -22.08 -15.72 -9.65
N ARG A 375 -21.15 -16.66 -9.69
CA ARG A 375 -20.55 -17.28 -8.51
C ARG A 375 -19.53 -16.36 -7.81
N ILE A 376 -18.83 -15.47 -8.54
CA ILE A 376 -17.75 -14.63 -7.98
C ILE A 376 -18.26 -13.64 -6.94
N SER A 377 -19.39 -13.00 -7.20
CA SER A 377 -19.93 -11.94 -6.32
C SER A 377 -20.42 -12.47 -4.97
N LYS A 378 -20.75 -13.76 -4.88
CA LYS A 378 -21.26 -14.44 -3.69
C LYS A 378 -20.32 -15.53 -3.17
N ALA A 379 -19.14 -15.69 -3.77
CA ALA A 379 -18.20 -16.73 -3.41
C ALA A 379 -17.63 -16.52 -2.00
N THR A 380 -17.64 -17.58 -1.22
CA THR A 380 -16.94 -17.68 0.07
C THR A 380 -15.63 -18.43 -0.03
N GLU A 381 -15.30 -18.93 -1.21
CA GLU A 381 -14.09 -19.70 -1.55
C GLU A 381 -13.51 -19.22 -2.88
N LEU A 382 -12.28 -19.61 -3.18
CA LEU A 382 -11.67 -19.34 -4.47
C LEU A 382 -12.38 -20.11 -5.57
N VAL A 383 -12.68 -19.43 -6.67
CA VAL A 383 -13.37 -19.98 -7.84
C VAL A 383 -12.38 -20.26 -8.95
N ASP A 384 -12.35 -21.48 -9.45
CA ASP A 384 -11.48 -21.84 -10.58
C ASP A 384 -11.89 -21.12 -11.86
N VAL A 385 -10.87 -20.67 -12.59
CA VAL A 385 -11.04 -20.00 -13.89
C VAL A 385 -11.21 -21.02 -15.00
N ASN A 386 -12.33 -20.99 -15.70
CA ASN A 386 -12.56 -21.79 -16.89
C ASN A 386 -12.22 -20.97 -18.16
N GLU A 387 -10.93 -20.97 -18.57
CA GLU A 387 -10.45 -20.22 -19.74
C GLU A 387 -11.18 -20.64 -21.04
N GLY A 388 -11.52 -21.90 -21.22
CA GLY A 388 -12.23 -22.38 -22.41
C GLY A 388 -13.61 -21.76 -22.55
N ALA A 389 -14.41 -21.81 -21.49
CA ALA A 389 -15.74 -21.20 -21.48
C ALA A 389 -15.68 -19.65 -21.61
N LEU A 390 -14.64 -19.01 -21.05
CA LEU A 390 -14.43 -17.57 -21.21
C LEU A 390 -14.06 -17.21 -22.65
N SER A 391 -13.23 -18.04 -23.34
CA SER A 391 -12.85 -17.81 -24.72
C SER A 391 -14.04 -17.90 -25.67
N GLU A 392 -14.90 -18.92 -25.53
CA GLU A 392 -16.12 -19.06 -26.33
C GLU A 392 -17.06 -17.86 -26.16
N LYS A 393 -17.27 -17.44 -24.91
CA LYS A 393 -18.10 -16.27 -24.61
C LYS A 393 -17.50 -14.96 -25.14
N LEU A 394 -16.17 -14.82 -25.09
CA LEU A 394 -15.48 -13.66 -25.64
C LEU A 394 -15.71 -13.55 -27.14
N ASP A 395 -15.66 -14.67 -27.87
CA ASP A 395 -15.87 -14.71 -29.32
C ASP A 395 -17.29 -14.30 -29.68
N ASP A 396 -18.28 -14.84 -29.01
CA ASP A 396 -19.69 -14.51 -29.19
C ASP A 396 -19.97 -13.03 -28.85
N LEU A 397 -19.41 -12.56 -27.74
CA LEU A 397 -19.57 -11.18 -27.29
C LEU A 397 -18.99 -10.15 -28.27
N VAL A 398 -17.79 -10.40 -28.79
CA VAL A 398 -17.17 -9.51 -29.79
C VAL A 398 -18.01 -9.42 -31.05
N VAL A 399 -18.57 -10.55 -31.55
CA VAL A 399 -19.44 -10.58 -32.72
C VAL A 399 -20.75 -9.80 -32.45
N LYS A 400 -21.36 -9.98 -31.29
CA LYS A 400 -22.58 -9.26 -30.89
C LYS A 400 -22.32 -7.74 -30.78
N MET A 401 -21.19 -7.33 -30.17
CA MET A 401 -20.79 -5.92 -30.09
C MET A 401 -20.59 -5.29 -31.48
N GLU A 402 -19.93 -6.01 -32.37
CA GLU A 402 -19.69 -5.55 -33.73
C GLU A 402 -21.02 -5.31 -34.47
N ARG A 403 -21.93 -6.29 -34.40
CA ARG A 403 -23.26 -6.21 -34.97
C ARG A 403 -24.06 -5.03 -34.40
N TYR A 404 -24.12 -4.90 -33.08
CA TYR A 404 -24.83 -3.80 -32.43
C TYR A 404 -24.33 -2.41 -32.89
N ILE A 405 -23.02 -2.23 -32.96
CA ILE A 405 -22.42 -0.95 -33.40
C ILE A 405 -22.71 -0.73 -34.90
N GLU A 406 -22.79 -1.77 -35.71
CA GLU A 406 -23.14 -1.66 -37.14
C GLU A 406 -24.61 -1.29 -37.37
N GLU A 407 -25.49 -1.86 -36.57
CA GLU A 407 -26.94 -1.62 -36.72
C GLU A 407 -27.36 -0.25 -36.15
N HIS A 408 -26.80 0.17 -35.02
CA HIS A 408 -27.30 1.33 -34.25
C HIS A 408 -26.37 2.55 -34.31
N HIS A 409 -25.07 2.35 -34.63
CA HIS A 409 -24.04 3.39 -34.52
C HIS A 409 -23.00 3.32 -35.65
N VAL A 410 -23.45 3.22 -36.91
CA VAL A 410 -22.61 2.99 -38.11
C VAL A 410 -21.38 3.91 -38.19
N ASN A 411 -21.54 5.18 -37.83
CA ASN A 411 -20.50 6.21 -37.93
C ASN A 411 -19.71 6.39 -36.61
N ALA A 412 -19.96 5.55 -35.59
CA ALA A 412 -19.30 5.72 -34.31
C ALA A 412 -17.85 5.26 -34.35
N TYR A 413 -16.95 6.13 -33.93
CA TYR A 413 -15.56 5.74 -33.72
C TYR A 413 -15.45 5.01 -32.36
N PRO A 414 -14.95 3.75 -32.30
CA PRO A 414 -15.01 2.92 -31.11
C PRO A 414 -14.41 3.57 -29.86
N ALA A 415 -13.29 4.30 -29.97
CA ALA A 415 -12.69 4.97 -28.82
C ALA A 415 -13.64 6.00 -28.17
N ARG A 416 -14.37 6.77 -28.96
CA ARG A 416 -15.35 7.75 -28.45
C ARG A 416 -16.62 7.08 -27.96
N PHE A 417 -17.04 6.00 -28.62
CA PHE A 417 -18.21 5.21 -28.24
C PHE A 417 -18.05 4.66 -26.82
N PHE A 418 -16.95 3.93 -26.58
CA PHE A 418 -16.67 3.30 -25.29
C PHE A 418 -16.11 4.26 -24.21
N ALA A 419 -16.01 5.53 -24.47
CA ALA A 419 -15.78 6.60 -23.50
C ALA A 419 -17.06 7.30 -23.04
N ASN A 420 -18.20 7.05 -23.70
CA ASN A 420 -19.49 7.67 -23.39
C ASN A 420 -20.33 6.75 -22.51
N VAL A 421 -20.73 7.24 -21.32
CA VAL A 421 -21.46 6.46 -20.30
C VAL A 421 -22.81 5.95 -20.82
N GLU A 422 -23.56 6.79 -21.53
CA GLU A 422 -24.90 6.44 -22.05
C GLU A 422 -24.79 5.32 -23.07
N LYS A 423 -23.89 5.44 -24.05
CA LYS A 423 -23.67 4.43 -25.09
C LYS A 423 -23.17 3.11 -24.51
N VAL A 424 -22.27 3.18 -23.51
CA VAL A 424 -21.82 1.98 -22.79
C VAL A 424 -22.98 1.35 -22.01
N SER A 425 -23.84 2.14 -21.39
CA SER A 425 -25.02 1.62 -20.69
C SER A 425 -26.01 0.94 -21.66
N GLU A 426 -26.23 1.53 -22.83
CA GLU A 426 -27.13 0.97 -23.87
C GLU A 426 -26.63 -0.38 -24.39
N ILE A 427 -25.36 -0.45 -24.81
CA ILE A 427 -24.79 -1.69 -25.34
C ILE A 427 -24.70 -2.78 -24.28
N MET A 428 -24.35 -2.44 -23.02
CA MET A 428 -24.30 -3.41 -21.93
C MET A 428 -25.68 -3.99 -21.62
N LYS A 429 -26.74 -3.19 -21.62
CA LYS A 429 -28.10 -3.68 -21.45
C LYS A 429 -28.51 -4.61 -22.60
N HIS A 430 -28.24 -4.21 -23.83
CA HIS A 430 -28.57 -5.04 -25.01
C HIS A 430 -27.83 -6.39 -25.04
N LEU A 431 -26.63 -6.45 -24.47
CA LEU A 431 -25.81 -7.67 -24.48
C LEU A 431 -26.00 -8.53 -23.22
N ALA A 432 -26.69 -8.02 -22.19
CA ALA A 432 -27.07 -8.77 -21.01
C ALA A 432 -28.36 -9.58 -21.18
N ASP A 433 -29.22 -9.14 -22.12
CA ASP A 433 -30.43 -9.82 -22.57
C ASP A 433 -30.09 -10.91 -23.62
#